data_67fb42d19e18a80f4c6a070ecf255837
#
_entry.id   67fb42d19e18a80f4c6a070ecf255837
#
_cell.length_a   1.000
_cell.length_b   1.000
_cell.length_c   1.000
_cell.angle_alpha   90.00
_cell.angle_beta   90.00
_cell.angle_gamma   90.00
#
_symmetry.space_group_name_H-M   'P 1'
#
loop_
_entity.id
_entity.type
_entity.pdbx_description
1 polymer ?
#
loop_
_entity_poly.entity_id
_entity_poly.type
_entity_poly.pdbx_seq_one_letter_code
_entity_poly.pdbx_strand_id
1 'polypeptide(L)'
;MIRIPRPFHALFALVLFGLPVTAPAQAYPAKTIRFILPFPPGGPTDILGRVIAQKLSEQLGQTVVADNRPGAGGNLGLELAAKAPPDGYTITLAAPPIAISPSLYAKLNYDAQKDLAPISLVAAIQNIMVVHNSVPAKTLKEFIQLARRHPGKLNFSSSGAGSTNHL
;
A
#
# COMPACT_ATOMS: atom_id res chain seq x y z
N MET A 1 25.05 26.70 -65.22
CA MET A 1 23.83 26.16 -64.56
C MET A 1 23.91 24.63 -64.61
N ILE A 2 24.38 24.00 -63.53
CA ILE A 2 24.52 22.54 -63.45
C ILE A 2 23.17 21.96 -62.96
N ARG A 3 22.47 21.24 -63.83
CA ARG A 3 21.23 20.54 -63.47
C ARG A 3 21.63 19.22 -62.77
N ILE A 4 21.42 19.09 -61.49
CA ILE A 4 21.57 17.86 -60.71
C ILE A 4 20.37 16.94 -61.06
N PRO A 5 20.62 15.68 -61.51
CA PRO A 5 19.57 14.79 -61.94
C PRO A 5 18.68 14.34 -60.75
N ARG A 6 17.38 14.33 -60.97
CA ARG A 6 16.33 13.99 -60.00
C ARG A 6 16.48 12.70 -59.18
N PRO A 7 17.22 11.65 -59.57
CA PRO A 7 17.34 10.43 -58.75
C PRO A 7 18.18 10.64 -57.45
N PHE A 8 19.04 11.67 -57.38
CA PHE A 8 19.83 11.93 -56.17
C PHE A 8 19.00 12.42 -54.96
N HIS A 9 17.87 13.08 -55.20
CA HIS A 9 17.00 13.56 -54.13
C HIS A 9 16.18 12.45 -53.49
N ALA A 10 15.82 11.42 -54.23
CA ALA A 10 15.07 10.27 -53.73
C ALA A 10 15.94 9.36 -52.83
N LEU A 11 17.25 9.23 -53.15
CA LEU A 11 18.15 8.40 -52.38
C LEU A 11 18.52 9.09 -51.01
N PHE A 12 18.60 10.41 -51.00
CA PHE A 12 18.86 11.16 -49.76
C PHE A 12 17.66 11.18 -48.80
N ALA A 13 16.42 11.18 -49.29
CA ALA A 13 15.21 11.08 -48.48
C ALA A 13 15.03 9.70 -47.86
N LEU A 14 15.48 8.62 -48.53
CA LEU A 14 15.34 7.24 -48.02
C LEU A 14 16.29 6.94 -46.83
N VAL A 15 17.44 7.60 -46.79
CA VAL A 15 18.43 7.41 -45.68
C VAL A 15 17.99 8.08 -44.40
N LEU A 16 17.17 9.13 -44.45
CA LEU A 16 16.66 9.83 -43.25
C LEU A 16 15.52 9.08 -42.53
N PHE A 17 14.84 8.13 -43.19
CA PHE A 17 13.75 7.35 -42.60
C PHE A 17 14.21 6.05 -41.92
N GLY A 18 15.47 5.67 -42.04
CA GLY A 18 15.99 4.39 -41.57
C GLY A 18 16.76 4.45 -40.24
N LEU A 19 16.89 5.59 -39.59
CA LEU A 19 17.56 5.65 -38.29
C LEU A 19 16.57 5.21 -37.19
N PRO A 20 16.85 4.11 -36.47
CA PRO A 20 16.03 3.74 -35.32
C PRO A 20 16.15 4.89 -34.30
N VAL A 21 15.04 5.59 -34.06
CA VAL A 21 14.91 6.52 -32.93
C VAL A 21 14.87 5.65 -31.69
N THR A 22 16.02 5.39 -31.08
CA THR A 22 16.09 4.80 -29.75
C THR A 22 15.58 5.84 -28.77
N ALA A 23 14.27 5.78 -28.47
CA ALA A 23 13.71 6.53 -27.34
C ALA A 23 14.40 6.00 -26.07
N PRO A 24 15.09 6.84 -25.30
CA PRO A 24 15.65 6.40 -24.01
C PRO A 24 14.48 5.96 -23.14
N ALA A 25 14.42 4.67 -22.80
CA ALA A 25 13.49 4.19 -21.80
C ALA A 25 13.81 4.94 -20.51
N GLN A 26 12.84 5.70 -19.99
CA GLN A 26 13.03 6.41 -18.72
C GLN A 26 13.29 5.35 -17.65
N ALA A 27 14.46 5.41 -17.02
CA ALA A 27 14.80 4.51 -15.93
C ALA A 27 13.77 4.68 -14.79
N TYR A 28 13.10 3.60 -14.42
CA TYR A 28 12.22 3.58 -13.25
C TYR A 28 13.05 3.18 -12.01
N PRO A 29 12.87 3.86 -10.87
CA PRO A 29 12.08 5.09 -10.65
C PRO A 29 12.88 6.37 -10.99
N ALA A 30 12.24 7.34 -11.68
CA ALA A 30 12.82 8.63 -12.02
C ALA A 30 12.39 9.77 -11.07
N LYS A 31 11.45 9.51 -10.16
CA LYS A 31 10.90 10.47 -9.18
C LYS A 31 10.59 9.78 -7.86
N THR A 32 10.32 10.57 -6.84
CA THR A 32 9.92 10.10 -5.50
C THR A 32 8.71 9.15 -5.57
N ILE A 33 8.78 8.05 -4.81
CA ILE A 33 7.70 7.09 -4.64
C ILE A 33 6.94 7.43 -3.36
N ARG A 34 5.62 7.51 -3.44
CA ARG A 34 4.72 7.69 -2.30
C ARG A 34 4.33 6.33 -1.73
N PHE A 35 4.61 6.10 -0.45
CA PHE A 35 4.26 4.88 0.24
C PHE A 35 3.14 5.15 1.26
N ILE A 36 1.90 4.85 0.91
CA ILE A 36 0.73 5.07 1.76
C ILE A 36 0.70 4.02 2.86
N LEU A 37 0.65 4.50 4.11
CA LEU A 37 0.50 3.70 5.32
C LEU A 37 -0.91 3.97 5.88
N PRO A 38 -1.87 3.03 5.80
CA PRO A 38 -3.28 3.30 6.10
C PRO A 38 -3.60 3.32 7.60
N PHE A 39 -2.61 3.47 8.46
CA PHE A 39 -2.77 3.50 9.91
C PHE A 39 -2.02 4.68 10.54
N PRO A 40 -2.37 5.07 11.79
CA PRO A 40 -1.69 6.14 12.50
C PRO A 40 -0.18 5.90 12.65
N PRO A 41 0.63 6.96 12.71
CA PRO A 41 2.06 6.85 12.99
C PRO A 41 2.32 6.22 14.37
N GLY A 42 3.46 5.54 14.50
CA GLY A 42 3.90 4.86 15.73
C GLY A 42 3.31 3.47 15.95
N GLY A 43 2.36 3.02 15.14
CA GLY A 43 1.85 1.63 15.18
C GLY A 43 2.75 0.64 14.42
N PRO A 44 2.49 -0.68 14.57
CA PRO A 44 3.31 -1.72 13.92
C PRO A 44 3.42 -1.56 12.40
N THR A 45 2.34 -1.17 11.74
CA THR A 45 2.30 -0.93 10.29
C THR A 45 3.17 0.27 9.89
N ASP A 46 3.19 1.33 10.70
CA ASP A 46 4.01 2.51 10.46
C ASP A 46 5.50 2.19 10.63
N ILE A 47 5.87 1.51 11.72
CA ILE A 47 7.27 1.11 11.99
C ILE A 47 7.79 0.24 10.85
N LEU A 48 7.04 -0.80 10.47
CA LEU A 48 7.39 -1.69 9.37
C LEU A 48 7.47 -0.93 8.04
N GLY A 49 6.49 -0.08 7.76
CA GLY A 49 6.44 0.71 6.53
C GLY A 49 7.62 1.65 6.39
N ARG A 50 8.08 2.29 7.47
CA ARG A 50 9.28 3.16 7.45
C ARG A 50 10.57 2.39 7.21
N VAL A 51 10.72 1.21 7.80
CA VAL A 51 11.87 0.33 7.54
C VAL A 51 11.90 -0.08 6.06
N ILE A 52 10.75 -0.47 5.50
CA ILE A 52 10.63 -0.82 4.08
C ILE A 52 10.92 0.40 3.20
N ALA A 53 10.34 1.57 3.51
CA ALA A 53 10.56 2.79 2.75
C ALA A 53 12.05 3.18 2.68
N GLN A 54 12.75 3.06 3.82
CA GLN A 54 14.19 3.30 3.88
C GLN A 54 14.95 2.32 2.97
N LYS A 55 14.68 1.02 3.10
CA LYS A 55 15.38 -0.01 2.30
C LYS A 55 15.08 0.09 0.81
N LEU A 56 13.85 0.40 0.44
CA LEU A 56 13.51 0.67 -0.94
C LEU A 56 14.22 1.91 -1.47
N SER A 57 14.32 2.99 -0.68
CA SER A 57 15.06 4.18 -1.08
C SER A 57 16.53 3.89 -1.34
N GLU A 58 17.17 3.09 -0.48
CA GLU A 58 18.56 2.66 -0.62
C GLU A 58 18.77 1.83 -1.91
N GLN A 59 17.87 0.90 -2.19
CA GLN A 59 17.99 -0.01 -3.35
C GLN A 59 17.62 0.63 -4.68
N LEU A 60 16.61 1.50 -4.68
CA LEU A 60 16.09 2.11 -5.90
C LEU A 60 16.80 3.41 -6.27
N GLY A 61 17.63 3.98 -5.38
CA GLY A 61 18.29 5.25 -5.60
C GLY A 61 17.35 6.45 -5.68
N GLN A 62 16.08 6.27 -5.25
CA GLN A 62 15.05 7.31 -5.22
C GLN A 62 14.35 7.34 -3.87
N THR A 63 13.93 8.52 -3.43
CA THR A 63 13.26 8.68 -2.15
C THR A 63 11.91 7.96 -2.15
N VAL A 64 11.65 7.13 -1.12
CA VAL A 64 10.35 6.54 -0.82
C VAL A 64 9.80 7.22 0.42
N VAL A 65 8.71 7.98 0.28
CA VAL A 65 8.11 8.78 1.37
C VAL A 65 6.95 8.02 1.99
N ALA A 66 7.09 7.69 3.29
CA ALA A 66 6.00 7.12 4.08
C ALA A 66 4.96 8.21 4.40
N ASP A 67 3.71 8.00 3.94
CA ASP A 67 2.58 8.92 4.07
C ASP A 67 1.43 8.24 4.83
N ASN A 68 1.26 8.59 6.11
CA ASN A 68 0.22 8.01 6.95
C ASN A 68 -1.16 8.59 6.56
N ARG A 69 -2.09 7.69 6.20
CA ARG A 69 -3.48 8.03 5.84
C ARG A 69 -4.46 7.16 6.62
N PRO A 70 -4.58 7.38 7.92
CA PRO A 70 -5.48 6.61 8.77
C PRO A 70 -6.95 6.98 8.52
N GLY A 71 -7.85 6.06 8.90
CA GLY A 71 -9.29 6.28 8.88
C GLY A 71 -10.06 5.07 8.40
N ALA A 72 -11.28 4.90 8.93
CA ALA A 72 -12.21 3.80 8.58
C ALA A 72 -11.54 2.40 8.60
N GLY A 73 -10.75 2.10 9.65
CA GLY A 73 -10.02 0.82 9.75
C GLY A 73 -8.93 0.61 8.69
N GLY A 74 -8.45 1.69 8.06
CA GLY A 74 -7.45 1.65 6.97
C GLY A 74 -8.04 1.84 5.56
N ASN A 75 -9.36 1.81 5.43
CA ASN A 75 -10.02 1.91 4.12
C ASN A 75 -9.74 3.24 3.42
N LEU A 76 -9.57 4.35 4.17
CA LEU A 76 -9.24 5.65 3.57
C LEU A 76 -7.89 5.62 2.83
N GLY A 77 -6.86 5.06 3.46
CA GLY A 77 -5.54 4.92 2.83
C GLY A 77 -5.57 3.97 1.63
N LEU A 78 -6.29 2.84 1.74
CA LEU A 78 -6.44 1.89 0.64
C LEU A 78 -7.20 2.50 -0.54
N GLU A 79 -8.26 3.28 -0.30
CA GLU A 79 -8.98 4.00 -1.34
C GLU A 79 -8.08 5.00 -2.08
N LEU A 80 -7.26 5.75 -1.34
CA LEU A 80 -6.31 6.70 -1.94
C LEU A 80 -5.27 5.98 -2.81
N ALA A 81 -4.81 4.80 -2.39
CA ALA A 81 -3.89 4.00 -3.18
C ALA A 81 -4.57 3.44 -4.45
N ALA A 82 -5.79 2.91 -4.31
CA ALA A 82 -6.58 2.35 -5.41
C ALA A 82 -6.92 3.38 -6.50
N LYS A 83 -7.11 4.65 -6.11
CA LYS A 83 -7.40 5.77 -7.03
C LYS A 83 -6.15 6.48 -7.57
N ALA A 84 -4.96 6.09 -7.13
CA ALA A 84 -3.73 6.67 -7.65
C ALA A 84 -3.42 6.17 -9.08
N PRO A 85 -2.68 6.94 -9.89
CA PRO A 85 -2.22 6.47 -11.19
C PRO A 85 -1.46 5.13 -11.06
N PRO A 86 -1.72 4.14 -11.94
CA PRO A 86 -1.07 2.84 -11.89
C PRO A 86 0.33 2.86 -12.53
N ASP A 87 1.14 3.86 -12.18
CA ASP A 87 2.47 4.14 -12.72
C ASP A 87 3.62 3.62 -11.84
N GLY A 88 3.29 2.93 -10.73
CA GLY A 88 4.26 2.41 -9.78
C GLY A 88 4.79 3.44 -8.78
N TYR A 89 4.43 4.72 -8.87
CA TYR A 89 4.90 5.75 -7.94
C TYR A 89 4.02 5.96 -6.72
N THR A 90 2.92 5.20 -6.61
CA THR A 90 2.14 5.09 -5.38
C THR A 90 2.02 3.63 -5.01
N ILE A 91 2.55 3.28 -3.83
CA ILE A 91 2.43 1.95 -3.25
C ILE A 91 1.76 2.04 -1.89
N THR A 92 1.23 0.94 -1.38
CA THR A 92 0.60 0.91 -0.05
C THR A 92 0.97 -0.35 0.72
N LEU A 93 1.03 -0.24 2.04
CA LEU A 93 1.17 -1.38 2.94
C LEU A 93 -0.23 -1.82 3.38
N ALA A 94 -0.82 -2.77 2.67
CA ALA A 94 -2.10 -3.33 3.03
C ALA A 94 -1.98 -4.22 4.29
N ALA A 95 -2.99 -4.16 5.15
CA ALA A 95 -3.14 -4.98 6.34
C ALA A 95 -4.45 -5.79 6.25
N PRO A 96 -4.75 -6.73 7.16
CA PRO A 96 -5.93 -7.59 7.08
C PRO A 96 -7.28 -6.91 6.77
N PRO A 97 -7.52 -5.62 7.12
CA PRO A 97 -8.74 -4.93 6.71
C PRO A 97 -9.05 -4.97 5.20
N ILE A 98 -8.04 -5.08 4.35
CA ILE A 98 -8.25 -5.19 2.89
C ILE A 98 -9.15 -6.41 2.51
N ALA A 99 -9.03 -7.51 3.27
CA ALA A 99 -9.83 -8.72 3.07
C ALA A 99 -11.14 -8.72 3.88
N ILE A 100 -11.17 -8.00 5.01
CA ILE A 100 -12.31 -7.96 5.94
C ILE A 100 -13.36 -6.95 5.50
N SER A 101 -12.92 -5.78 5.04
CA SER A 101 -13.78 -4.63 4.74
C SER A 101 -14.87 -4.91 3.70
N PRO A 102 -14.67 -5.71 2.65
CA PRO A 102 -15.73 -6.02 1.70
C PRO A 102 -16.97 -6.69 2.34
N SER A 103 -16.77 -7.45 3.45
CA SER A 103 -17.86 -8.11 4.17
C SER A 103 -18.44 -7.26 5.30
N LEU A 104 -17.70 -6.24 5.75
CA LEU A 104 -18.06 -5.44 6.92
C LEU A 104 -18.74 -4.12 6.55
N TYR A 105 -18.31 -3.48 5.46
CA TYR A 105 -18.81 -2.19 5.04
C TYR A 105 -19.84 -2.34 3.92
N ALA A 106 -21.00 -1.72 4.08
CA ALA A 106 -22.07 -1.75 3.07
C ALA A 106 -21.63 -1.13 1.73
N LYS A 107 -20.68 -0.19 1.76
CA LYS A 107 -20.14 0.44 0.57
C LYS A 107 -18.66 0.77 0.76
N LEU A 108 -17.86 0.31 -0.17
CA LEU A 108 -16.47 0.72 -0.36
C LEU A 108 -16.36 1.46 -1.70
N ASN A 109 -15.49 2.47 -1.74
CA ASN A 109 -15.25 3.24 -2.96
C ASN A 109 -14.09 2.69 -3.80
N TYR A 110 -13.65 1.48 -3.52
CA TYR A 110 -12.61 0.74 -4.24
C TYR A 110 -12.88 -0.76 -4.18
N ASP A 111 -12.32 -1.49 -5.13
CA ASP A 111 -12.32 -2.96 -5.17
C ASP A 111 -10.87 -3.44 -5.01
N ALA A 112 -10.55 -4.02 -3.85
CA ALA A 112 -9.19 -4.43 -3.53
C ALA A 112 -8.61 -5.46 -4.51
N GLN A 113 -9.45 -6.27 -5.17
CA GLN A 113 -9.00 -7.29 -6.11
C GLN A 113 -8.77 -6.75 -7.53
N LYS A 114 -9.45 -5.67 -7.89
CA LYS A 114 -9.36 -5.08 -9.24
C LYS A 114 -8.46 -3.86 -9.29
N ASP A 115 -8.50 -3.03 -8.22
CA ASP A 115 -7.87 -1.72 -8.23
C ASP A 115 -6.46 -1.72 -7.61
N LEU A 116 -6.05 -2.83 -6.97
CA LEU A 116 -4.75 -2.97 -6.34
C LEU A 116 -4.02 -4.22 -6.83
N ALA A 117 -2.77 -4.06 -7.26
CA ALA A 117 -1.91 -5.18 -7.64
C ALA A 117 -1.04 -5.61 -6.45
N PRO A 118 -1.12 -6.88 -5.98
CA PRO A 118 -0.30 -7.38 -4.90
C PRO A 118 1.16 -7.52 -5.36
N ILE A 119 2.11 -7.08 -4.52
CA ILE A 119 3.55 -7.17 -4.80
C ILE A 119 4.16 -8.32 -4.00
N SER A 120 4.04 -8.28 -2.67
CA SER A 120 4.66 -9.27 -1.78
C SER A 120 4.00 -9.27 -0.40
N LEU A 121 4.04 -10.43 0.28
CA LEU A 121 3.77 -10.52 1.71
C LEU A 121 5.04 -10.12 2.47
N VAL A 122 4.99 -8.96 3.17
CA VAL A 122 6.17 -8.39 3.85
C VAL A 122 6.33 -8.85 5.29
N ALA A 123 5.24 -9.16 6.00
CA ALA A 123 5.27 -9.66 7.38
C ALA A 123 3.95 -10.35 7.77
N ALA A 124 4.03 -11.22 8.77
CA ALA A 124 2.88 -11.74 9.51
C ALA A 124 2.99 -11.27 10.97
N ILE A 125 1.93 -10.65 11.49
CA ILE A 125 1.90 -10.11 12.85
C ILE A 125 0.83 -10.87 13.63
N GLN A 126 1.20 -11.36 14.82
CA GLN A 126 0.27 -12.02 15.73
C GLN A 126 -0.42 -10.99 16.64
N ASN A 127 -1.69 -11.20 16.93
CA ASN A 127 -2.39 -10.44 17.96
C ASN A 127 -2.03 -10.98 19.34
N ILE A 128 -1.79 -10.08 20.30
CA ILE A 128 -1.56 -10.38 21.70
C ILE A 128 -2.68 -9.73 22.50
N MET A 129 -3.38 -10.52 23.31
CA MET A 129 -4.36 -10.00 24.26
C MET A 129 -3.67 -9.68 25.59
N VAL A 130 -3.82 -8.45 26.05
CA VAL A 130 -3.35 -8.02 27.36
C VAL A 130 -4.53 -7.53 28.18
N VAL A 131 -4.49 -7.78 29.49
CA VAL A 131 -5.48 -7.32 30.44
C VAL A 131 -4.79 -6.64 31.62
N HIS A 132 -5.46 -5.69 32.25
CA HIS A 132 -4.95 -5.06 33.46
C HIS A 132 -4.88 -6.09 34.61
N ASN A 133 -3.90 -5.94 35.50
CA ASN A 133 -3.67 -6.87 36.62
C ASN A 133 -4.86 -7.00 37.58
N SER A 134 -5.78 -6.02 37.62
CA SER A 134 -7.01 -6.09 38.42
C SER A 134 -8.07 -7.03 37.83
N VAL A 135 -7.90 -7.47 36.59
CA VAL A 135 -8.84 -8.43 35.96
C VAL A 135 -8.54 -9.83 36.52
N PRO A 136 -9.51 -10.48 37.20
CA PRO A 136 -9.30 -11.75 37.86
C PRO A 136 -9.36 -12.92 36.86
N ALA A 137 -8.45 -12.90 35.88
CA ALA A 137 -8.30 -13.95 34.85
C ALA A 137 -6.81 -14.05 34.48
N LYS A 138 -6.23 -15.23 34.59
CA LYS A 138 -4.83 -15.52 34.25
C LYS A 138 -4.68 -16.28 32.94
N THR A 139 -5.76 -16.77 32.39
CA THR A 139 -5.81 -17.51 31.12
C THR A 139 -6.92 -16.98 30.24
N LEU A 140 -6.79 -17.22 28.93
CA LEU A 140 -7.84 -16.87 27.96
C LEU A 140 -9.20 -17.52 28.31
N LYS A 141 -9.17 -18.78 28.79
CA LYS A 141 -10.37 -19.50 29.19
C LYS A 141 -11.08 -18.82 30.36
N GLU A 142 -10.35 -18.42 31.38
CA GLU A 142 -10.88 -17.68 32.54
C GLU A 142 -11.42 -16.32 32.12
N PHE A 143 -10.72 -15.60 31.23
CA PHE A 143 -11.18 -14.33 30.70
C PHE A 143 -12.49 -14.46 29.95
N ILE A 144 -12.64 -15.46 29.06
CA ILE A 144 -13.89 -15.74 28.35
C ILE A 144 -15.02 -16.03 29.33
N GLN A 145 -14.77 -16.83 30.37
CA GLN A 145 -15.79 -17.10 31.39
C GLN A 145 -16.18 -15.85 32.16
N LEU A 146 -15.21 -14.98 32.51
CA LEU A 146 -15.47 -13.72 33.18
C LEU A 146 -16.33 -12.80 32.29
N ALA A 147 -15.97 -12.66 31.02
CA ALA A 147 -16.72 -11.84 30.07
C ALA A 147 -18.18 -12.31 29.90
N ARG A 148 -18.40 -13.63 29.84
CA ARG A 148 -19.74 -14.22 29.75
C ARG A 148 -20.58 -13.99 31.01
N ARG A 149 -19.96 -13.97 32.20
CA ARG A 149 -20.63 -13.69 33.47
C ARG A 149 -21.00 -12.22 33.65
N HIS A 150 -20.28 -11.34 32.99
CA HIS A 150 -20.44 -9.88 33.15
C HIS A 150 -20.61 -9.19 31.79
N PRO A 151 -21.70 -9.46 31.05
CA PRO A 151 -21.91 -8.88 29.72
C PRO A 151 -21.99 -7.36 29.81
N GLY A 152 -21.27 -6.68 28.92
CA GLY A 152 -21.23 -5.21 28.84
C GLY A 152 -20.45 -4.51 29.95
N LYS A 153 -19.72 -5.23 30.82
CA LYS A 153 -18.92 -4.65 31.91
C LYS A 153 -17.44 -4.52 31.59
N LEU A 154 -16.96 -5.19 30.56
CA LEU A 154 -15.57 -5.12 30.12
C LEU A 154 -15.48 -4.20 28.88
N ASN A 155 -14.52 -3.29 28.91
CA ASN A 155 -14.18 -2.45 27.78
C ASN A 155 -12.90 -2.97 27.13
N PHE A 156 -12.78 -2.81 25.83
CA PHE A 156 -11.55 -3.12 25.09
C PHE A 156 -11.20 -1.98 24.13
N SER A 157 -9.96 -1.91 23.74
CA SER A 157 -9.50 -0.99 22.70
C SER A 157 -9.05 -1.75 21.46
N SER A 158 -9.27 -1.16 20.30
CA SER A 158 -8.86 -1.69 19.01
C SER A 158 -8.36 -0.59 18.10
N SER A 159 -7.75 -0.95 16.98
CA SER A 159 -7.32 0.00 15.95
C SER A 159 -8.44 0.43 14.98
N GLY A 160 -9.68 0.16 15.34
CA GLY A 160 -10.88 0.54 14.58
C GLY A 160 -11.62 -0.64 13.97
N ALA A 161 -12.85 -0.39 13.56
CA ALA A 161 -13.73 -1.40 12.96
C ALA A 161 -13.08 -2.05 11.73
N GLY A 162 -13.11 -3.38 11.67
CA GLY A 162 -12.49 -4.17 10.61
C GLY A 162 -11.00 -4.48 10.80
N SER A 163 -10.38 -4.03 11.89
CA SER A 163 -9.05 -4.51 12.28
C SER A 163 -9.15 -5.90 12.92
N THR A 164 -8.07 -6.69 12.85
CA THR A 164 -8.04 -8.05 13.43
C THR A 164 -8.17 -8.09 14.95
N ASN A 165 -7.87 -7.01 15.63
CA ASN A 165 -8.04 -6.85 17.07
C ASN A 165 -9.40 -6.26 17.45
N HIS A 166 -10.27 -5.97 16.47
CA HIS A 166 -11.65 -5.56 16.68
C HIS A 166 -12.64 -6.72 16.52
N LEU A 167 -12.33 -7.65 15.61
CA LEU A 167 -13.12 -8.86 15.35
C LEU A 167 -12.83 -9.92 16.40
#